data_96fcb93d2f6fbce1ff196fc9a4fdf575
#
_entry.id   96fcb93d2f6fbce1ff196fc9a4fdf575
#
_cell.length_a   1.000
_cell.length_b   1.000
_cell.length_c   1.000
_cell.angle_alpha   90.00
_cell.angle_beta   90.00
_cell.angle_gamma   90.00
#
_symmetry.space_group_name_H-M   'P 1'
#
loop_
_entity.id
_entity.type
_entity.pdbx_description
1 polymer ?
#
loop_
_entity_poly.entity_id
_entity_poly.type
_entity_poly.pdbx_seq_one_letter_code
_entity_poly.pdbx_strand_id
1 'polypeptide(L)'
;HKEFGNDIAVVFFGPCIAKKIESDRYANTLNLSLTFQDLSDLLKSNNINFSDFTNEDENFVPSKAEEGSLYPIVGGMINTMGIDEKASEIETLSISGLPHLKYYLEGLDSTKTDRVIFIEALACEGGCINGPGKTVKSSGLKDRIKIKDTFRNFNKLKTRKNTVPVFEYMKLPKAKQRNNQPEEKIKNALAKLGKFKP
;
A
#
# COMPACT_ATOMS: atom_id res chain seq x y z
N HIS A 1 -18.04 5.87 -7.25
CA HIS A 1 -19.13 6.76 -7.72
C HIS A 1 -19.78 6.24 -9.02
N LYS A 2 -19.03 5.73 -10.00
CA LYS A 2 -19.62 5.21 -11.25
C LYS A 2 -20.57 4.02 -11.03
N GLU A 3 -20.27 3.17 -10.06
CA GLU A 3 -21.03 1.94 -9.81
C GLU A 3 -22.09 2.08 -8.72
N PHE A 4 -21.83 2.94 -7.71
CA PHE A 4 -22.66 3.05 -6.50
C PHE A 4 -23.34 4.41 -6.34
N GLY A 5 -23.18 5.32 -7.29
CA GLY A 5 -23.72 6.69 -7.23
C GLY A 5 -22.81 7.66 -6.46
N ASN A 6 -23.28 8.88 -6.28
CA ASN A 6 -22.51 9.97 -5.68
C ASN A 6 -22.69 10.10 -4.16
N ASP A 7 -23.71 9.50 -3.61
CA ASP A 7 -24.06 9.56 -2.18
C ASP A 7 -23.43 8.38 -1.41
N ILE A 8 -22.12 8.22 -1.57
CA ILE A 8 -21.33 7.20 -0.88
C ILE A 8 -20.10 7.81 -0.24
N ALA A 9 -19.67 7.22 0.88
CA ALA A 9 -18.37 7.48 1.47
C ALA A 9 -17.42 6.30 1.19
N VAL A 10 -16.21 6.62 0.74
CA VAL A 10 -15.15 5.63 0.50
C VAL A 10 -14.24 5.60 1.71
N VAL A 11 -14.15 4.43 2.36
CA VAL A 11 -13.30 4.21 3.53
C VAL A 11 -12.25 3.15 3.19
N PHE A 12 -10.99 3.50 3.40
CA PHE A 12 -9.86 2.57 3.26
C PHE A 12 -9.49 1.97 4.62
N PHE A 13 -9.34 0.66 4.67
CA PHE A 13 -8.77 -0.05 5.81
C PHE A 13 -7.43 -0.68 5.43
N GLY A 14 -6.38 -0.44 6.23
CA GLY A 14 -5.07 -1.01 5.94
C GLY A 14 -4.00 -0.65 6.96
N PRO A 15 -2.80 -1.25 6.85
CA PRO A 15 -1.73 -1.04 7.81
C PRO A 15 -0.97 0.29 7.61
N CYS A 16 -1.35 1.09 6.61
CA CYS A 16 -0.61 2.27 6.19
C CYS A 16 -1.12 3.56 6.85
N ILE A 17 -0.29 4.20 7.68
CA ILE A 17 -0.63 5.49 8.29
C ILE A 17 -0.54 6.67 7.29
N ALA A 18 0.25 6.54 6.21
CA ALA A 18 0.34 7.58 5.19
C ALA A 18 -0.98 7.75 4.43
N LYS A 19 -1.82 6.72 4.38
CA LYS A 19 -3.17 6.78 3.81
C LYS A 19 -4.10 7.75 4.56
N LYS A 20 -3.84 8.04 5.85
CA LYS A 20 -4.58 9.08 6.59
C LYS A 20 -4.30 10.47 6.01
N ILE A 21 -3.05 10.75 5.65
CA ILE A 21 -2.68 12.01 4.98
C ILE A 21 -3.23 12.06 3.54
N GLU A 22 -3.29 10.90 2.87
CA GLU A 22 -3.84 10.81 1.53
C GLU A 22 -5.34 11.11 1.52
N SER A 23 -6.12 10.55 2.47
CA SER A 23 -7.54 10.87 2.60
C SER A 23 -7.78 12.35 2.91
N ASP A 24 -6.95 12.98 3.75
CA ASP A 24 -7.04 14.43 4.03
C ASP A 24 -6.80 15.28 2.78
N ARG A 25 -5.95 14.80 1.86
CA ARG A 25 -5.60 15.53 0.62
C ARG A 25 -6.59 15.31 -0.52
N TYR A 26 -7.20 14.15 -0.56
CA TYR A 26 -8.04 13.68 -1.66
C TYR A 26 -9.43 13.24 -1.18
N ALA A 27 -10.03 14.06 -0.29
CA ALA A 27 -11.31 13.77 0.35
C ALA A 27 -12.45 13.47 -0.65
N ASN A 28 -12.36 13.97 -1.88
CA ASN A 28 -13.33 13.68 -2.94
C ASN A 28 -13.23 12.24 -3.49
N THR A 29 -12.11 11.55 -3.27
CA THR A 29 -11.87 10.20 -3.77
C THR A 29 -11.82 9.18 -2.63
N LEU A 30 -11.23 9.57 -1.52
CA LEU A 30 -11.04 8.77 -0.33
C LEU A 30 -11.44 9.60 0.89
N ASN A 31 -12.62 9.33 1.44
CA ASN A 31 -13.18 10.14 2.51
C ASN A 31 -12.51 9.89 3.86
N LEU A 32 -12.10 8.63 4.12
CA LEU A 32 -11.49 8.25 5.40
C LEU A 32 -10.51 7.10 5.22
N SER A 33 -9.40 7.16 5.97
CA SER A 33 -8.46 6.05 6.08
C SER A 33 -8.32 5.60 7.53
N LEU A 34 -8.57 4.33 7.76
CA LEU A 34 -8.47 3.66 9.06
C LEU A 34 -7.42 2.55 9.03
N THR A 35 -6.74 2.36 10.15
CA THR A 35 -5.81 1.24 10.32
C THR A 35 -6.56 -0.03 10.69
N PHE A 36 -5.91 -1.18 10.62
CA PHE A 36 -6.49 -2.42 11.15
C PHE A 36 -6.73 -2.36 12.66
N GLN A 37 -5.96 -1.55 13.39
CA GLN A 37 -6.23 -1.31 14.81
C GLN A 37 -7.54 -0.52 14.98
N ASP A 38 -7.72 0.56 14.20
CA ASP A 38 -8.96 1.33 14.22
C ASP A 38 -10.19 0.45 13.89
N LEU A 39 -10.05 -0.47 12.90
CA LEU A 39 -11.09 -1.44 12.56
C LEU A 39 -11.39 -2.40 13.73
N SER A 40 -10.35 -2.96 14.35
CA SER A 40 -10.52 -3.86 15.50
C SER A 40 -11.26 -3.18 16.65
N ASP A 41 -10.92 -1.92 16.91
CA ASP A 41 -11.53 -1.15 18.00
C ASP A 41 -12.98 -0.78 17.66
N LEU A 42 -13.26 -0.46 16.38
CA LEU A 42 -14.62 -0.21 15.89
C LEU A 42 -15.53 -1.44 16.06
N LEU A 43 -15.02 -2.62 15.66
CA LEU A 43 -15.79 -3.87 15.77
C LEU A 43 -16.07 -4.23 17.24
N LYS A 44 -15.07 -4.11 18.11
CA LYS A 44 -15.22 -4.36 19.55
C LYS A 44 -16.22 -3.42 20.19
N SER A 45 -16.18 -2.13 19.87
CA SER A 45 -17.11 -1.14 20.42
C SER A 45 -18.57 -1.39 20.01
N ASN A 46 -18.78 -2.11 18.91
CA ASN A 46 -20.10 -2.51 18.43
C ASN A 46 -20.45 -3.96 18.76
N ASN A 47 -19.67 -4.65 19.62
CA ASN A 47 -19.86 -6.05 19.99
C ASN A 47 -19.89 -7.01 18.78
N ILE A 48 -19.12 -6.72 17.74
CA ILE A 48 -19.00 -7.54 16.53
C ILE A 48 -17.74 -8.40 16.64
N ASN A 49 -17.89 -9.73 16.63
CA ASN A 49 -16.78 -10.66 16.63
C ASN A 49 -16.61 -11.31 15.27
N PHE A 50 -15.37 -11.39 14.77
CA PHE A 50 -15.08 -12.07 13.51
C PHE A 50 -15.47 -13.55 13.50
N SER A 51 -15.45 -14.22 14.68
CA SER A 51 -15.84 -15.62 14.82
C SER A 51 -17.31 -15.89 14.55
N ASP A 52 -18.15 -14.85 14.57
CA ASP A 52 -19.59 -14.98 14.38
C ASP A 52 -19.97 -15.06 12.89
N PHE A 53 -18.98 -14.82 12.02
CA PHE A 53 -19.14 -14.88 10.56
C PHE A 53 -18.54 -16.16 10.01
N THR A 54 -19.34 -16.92 9.29
CA THR A 54 -18.87 -18.10 8.52
C THR A 54 -18.36 -17.62 7.16
N ASN A 55 -17.31 -18.29 6.62
CA ASN A 55 -16.69 -17.93 5.34
C ASN A 55 -17.57 -18.26 4.10
N GLU A 56 -18.88 -18.42 4.25
CA GLU A 56 -19.76 -18.89 3.18
C GLU A 56 -20.02 -17.84 2.09
N ASP A 57 -19.85 -16.55 2.41
CA ASP A 57 -20.07 -15.45 1.45
C ASP A 57 -18.76 -14.72 1.11
N GLU A 58 -17.86 -15.38 0.41
CA GLU A 58 -16.62 -14.77 -0.11
C GLU A 58 -16.87 -13.87 -1.34
N ASN A 59 -17.94 -13.10 -1.37
CA ASN A 59 -18.23 -12.23 -2.49
C ASN A 59 -17.59 -10.85 -2.29
N PHE A 60 -16.44 -10.66 -2.93
CA PHE A 60 -15.85 -9.35 -3.06
C PHE A 60 -16.56 -8.52 -4.13
N VAL A 61 -16.86 -7.26 -3.84
CA VAL A 61 -17.46 -6.33 -4.80
C VAL A 61 -16.41 -5.29 -5.20
N PRO A 62 -16.20 -5.06 -6.49
CA PRO A 62 -16.80 -5.73 -7.66
C PRO A 62 -16.24 -7.16 -7.89
N SER A 63 -15.01 -7.44 -7.49
CA SER A 63 -14.35 -8.76 -7.62
C SER A 63 -13.12 -8.83 -6.72
N LYS A 64 -12.57 -10.03 -6.56
CA LYS A 64 -11.31 -10.23 -5.84
C LYS A 64 -10.16 -9.47 -6.54
N ALA A 65 -9.23 -8.91 -5.74
CA ALA A 65 -8.13 -8.09 -6.23
C ALA A 65 -7.10 -8.85 -7.11
N GLU A 66 -7.17 -10.18 -7.14
CA GLU A 66 -6.28 -11.05 -7.93
C GLU A 66 -4.79 -10.67 -7.74
N GLU A 67 -4.10 -10.24 -8.82
CA GLU A 67 -2.70 -9.81 -8.77
C GLU A 67 -2.47 -8.59 -7.88
N GLY A 68 -3.45 -7.69 -7.77
CA GLY A 68 -3.40 -6.55 -6.85
C GLY A 68 -3.23 -6.96 -5.38
N SER A 69 -3.58 -8.20 -5.02
CA SER A 69 -3.33 -8.76 -3.68
C SER A 69 -1.85 -8.87 -3.33
N LEU A 70 -0.95 -8.85 -4.32
CA LEU A 70 0.50 -8.89 -4.14
C LEU A 70 1.12 -7.51 -3.86
N TYR A 71 0.43 -6.41 -4.13
CA TYR A 71 0.97 -5.05 -3.96
C TYR A 71 1.49 -4.72 -2.56
N PRO A 72 0.96 -5.29 -1.47
CA PRO A 72 1.49 -5.04 -0.13
C PRO A 72 2.87 -5.63 0.15
N ILE A 73 3.41 -6.49 -0.71
CA ILE A 73 4.72 -7.13 -0.55
C ILE A 73 5.72 -6.62 -1.57
N VAL A 74 7.00 -6.62 -1.20
CA VAL A 74 8.12 -6.20 -2.08
C VAL A 74 8.14 -7.06 -3.34
N GLY A 75 8.23 -6.44 -4.50
CA GLY A 75 8.20 -7.06 -5.82
C GLY A 75 6.79 -7.40 -6.31
N GLY A 76 5.76 -7.11 -5.52
CA GLY A 76 4.38 -7.48 -5.87
C GLY A 76 3.86 -6.74 -7.09
N MET A 77 4.10 -5.45 -7.19
CA MET A 77 3.68 -4.64 -8.33
C MET A 77 4.44 -5.03 -9.60
N ILE A 78 5.76 -5.15 -9.53
CA ILE A 78 6.61 -5.55 -10.66
C ILE A 78 6.18 -6.92 -11.20
N ASN A 79 5.93 -7.89 -10.31
CA ASN A 79 5.47 -9.22 -10.71
C ASN A 79 4.16 -9.20 -11.51
N THR A 80 3.28 -8.22 -11.24
CA THR A 80 1.99 -8.11 -11.95
C THR A 80 2.12 -7.43 -13.31
N MET A 81 3.22 -6.71 -13.56
CA MET A 81 3.45 -6.03 -14.84
C MET A 81 3.83 -7.00 -15.96
N GLY A 82 4.30 -8.22 -15.63
CA GLY A 82 4.72 -9.21 -16.62
C GLY A 82 5.88 -8.75 -17.49
N ILE A 83 6.75 -7.88 -16.98
CA ILE A 83 7.93 -7.36 -17.71
C ILE A 83 8.92 -8.50 -17.88
N ASP A 84 9.27 -8.80 -19.14
CA ASP A 84 10.42 -9.62 -19.46
C ASP A 84 11.67 -8.74 -19.57
N GLU A 85 12.45 -8.67 -18.51
CA GLU A 85 13.69 -7.85 -18.48
C GLU A 85 14.73 -8.24 -19.53
N LYS A 86 14.69 -9.48 -20.02
CA LYS A 86 15.61 -9.94 -21.07
C LYS A 86 15.22 -9.45 -22.46
N ALA A 87 13.92 -9.28 -22.68
CA ALA A 87 13.36 -8.86 -23.97
C ALA A 87 13.02 -7.36 -24.01
N SER A 88 13.02 -6.66 -22.87
CA SER A 88 12.65 -5.25 -22.74
C SER A 88 13.87 -4.36 -22.46
N GLU A 89 13.75 -3.09 -22.85
CA GLU A 89 14.71 -2.04 -22.45
C GLU A 89 14.40 -1.48 -21.04
N ILE A 90 13.65 -2.23 -20.23
CA ILE A 90 13.22 -1.84 -18.90
C ILE A 90 14.03 -2.61 -17.86
N GLU A 91 14.66 -1.87 -16.96
CA GLU A 91 15.27 -2.40 -15.74
C GLU A 91 14.28 -2.24 -14.59
N THR A 92 14.07 -3.29 -13.79
CA THR A 92 13.14 -3.22 -12.67
C THR A 92 13.85 -3.29 -11.32
N LEU A 93 13.43 -2.47 -10.37
CA LEU A 93 14.01 -2.41 -9.04
C LEU A 93 12.93 -2.30 -7.97
N SER A 94 12.88 -3.26 -7.05
CA SER A 94 11.98 -3.22 -5.88
C SER A 94 12.74 -2.77 -4.64
N ILE A 95 12.35 -1.63 -4.08
CA ILE A 95 13.00 -1.03 -2.91
C ILE A 95 11.97 -0.93 -1.77
N SER A 96 12.38 -1.34 -0.56
CA SER A 96 11.57 -1.14 0.65
C SER A 96 12.38 -0.55 1.79
N GLY A 97 11.75 0.32 2.57
CA GLY A 97 12.39 1.10 3.63
C GLY A 97 12.96 2.43 3.13
N LEU A 98 12.66 3.51 3.86
CA LEU A 98 13.08 4.87 3.48
C LEU A 98 14.60 5.05 3.39
N PRO A 99 15.44 4.45 4.26
CA PRO A 99 16.90 4.56 4.13
C PRO A 99 17.41 3.95 2.83
N HIS A 100 16.92 2.79 2.45
CA HIS A 100 17.31 2.12 1.21
C HIS A 100 16.85 2.93 -0.01
N LEU A 101 15.60 3.40 0.01
CA LEU A 101 15.08 4.25 -1.05
C LEU A 101 15.95 5.49 -1.25
N LYS A 102 16.33 6.18 -0.19
CA LYS A 102 17.22 7.34 -0.24
C LYS A 102 18.55 6.98 -0.90
N TYR A 103 19.20 5.89 -0.45
CA TYR A 103 20.48 5.43 -0.99
C TYR A 103 20.44 5.18 -2.50
N TYR A 104 19.40 4.48 -2.99
CA TYR A 104 19.27 4.20 -4.41
C TYR A 104 18.93 5.44 -5.24
N LEU A 105 18.08 6.34 -4.72
CA LEU A 105 17.73 7.57 -5.43
C LEU A 105 18.92 8.54 -5.55
N GLU A 106 19.80 8.60 -4.56
CA GLU A 106 21.04 9.40 -4.62
C GLU A 106 22.00 8.91 -5.72
N GLY A 107 21.92 7.62 -6.09
CA GLY A 107 22.71 7.05 -7.17
C GLY A 107 22.15 7.26 -8.57
N LEU A 108 20.87 7.62 -8.71
CA LEU A 108 20.23 7.73 -10.03
C LEU A 108 20.86 8.78 -10.93
N ASP A 109 21.17 9.95 -10.40
CA ASP A 109 21.74 11.07 -11.18
C ASP A 109 23.12 10.75 -11.76
N SER A 110 23.86 9.84 -11.13
CA SER A 110 25.19 9.37 -11.59
C SER A 110 25.11 8.15 -12.49
N THR A 111 23.97 7.48 -12.57
CA THR A 111 23.79 6.28 -13.36
C THR A 111 23.55 6.64 -14.83
N LYS A 112 24.49 6.25 -15.70
CA LYS A 112 24.36 6.38 -17.15
C LYS A 112 23.79 5.08 -17.70
N THR A 113 22.55 5.12 -18.18
CA THR A 113 21.89 3.98 -18.82
C THR A 113 20.90 4.48 -19.86
N ASP A 114 20.80 3.77 -20.97
CA ASP A 114 19.78 4.02 -22.01
C ASP A 114 18.48 3.25 -21.70
N ARG A 115 18.46 2.45 -20.63
CA ARG A 115 17.29 1.70 -20.21
C ARG A 115 16.33 2.57 -19.41
N VAL A 116 15.05 2.28 -19.54
CA VAL A 116 14.00 2.81 -18.64
C VAL A 116 14.10 2.08 -17.30
N ILE A 117 14.29 2.82 -16.21
CA ILE A 117 14.32 2.23 -14.87
C ILE A 117 12.94 2.36 -14.25
N PHE A 118 12.30 1.23 -13.95
CA PHE A 118 11.06 1.17 -13.19
C PHE A 118 11.35 0.81 -11.72
N ILE A 119 11.01 1.73 -10.81
CA ILE A 119 11.26 1.55 -9.38
C ILE A 119 9.94 1.35 -8.64
N GLU A 120 9.75 0.16 -8.05
CA GLU A 120 8.74 -0.08 -7.04
C GLU A 120 9.28 0.37 -5.68
N ALA A 121 8.73 1.45 -5.13
CA ALA A 121 9.19 2.06 -3.89
C ALA A 121 8.16 1.90 -2.76
N LEU A 122 8.51 1.14 -1.72
CA LEU A 122 7.68 0.91 -0.55
C LEU A 122 8.33 1.54 0.69
N ALA A 123 7.65 2.48 1.33
CA ALA A 123 8.22 3.20 2.49
C ALA A 123 8.47 2.30 3.72
N CYS A 124 7.62 1.27 3.91
CA CYS A 124 7.78 0.32 5.01
C CYS A 124 8.74 -0.80 4.62
N GLU A 125 9.68 -1.15 5.49
CA GLU A 125 10.62 -2.25 5.27
C GLU A 125 9.86 -3.58 5.14
N GLY A 126 10.18 -4.34 4.09
CA GLY A 126 9.51 -5.59 3.73
C GLY A 126 8.13 -5.43 3.09
N GLY A 127 7.69 -4.18 2.84
CA GLY A 127 6.44 -3.86 2.17
C GLY A 127 5.34 -3.35 3.09
N CYS A 128 4.22 -2.93 2.49
CA CYS A 128 3.09 -2.33 3.21
C CYS A 128 2.47 -3.25 4.25
N ILE A 129 2.58 -4.58 4.10
CA ILE A 129 2.13 -5.56 5.10
C ILE A 129 2.76 -5.37 6.47
N ASN A 130 3.93 -4.71 6.54
CA ASN A 130 4.64 -4.37 7.77
C ASN A 130 4.37 -2.94 8.23
N GLY A 131 3.35 -2.29 7.68
CA GLY A 131 2.96 -0.95 8.05
C GLY A 131 2.60 -0.81 9.54
N PRO A 132 2.78 0.39 10.11
CA PRO A 132 2.63 0.62 11.54
C PRO A 132 1.19 0.44 12.08
N GLY A 133 0.18 0.46 11.20
CA GLY A 133 -1.22 0.20 11.56
C GLY A 133 -1.62 -1.27 11.60
N LYS A 134 -0.65 -2.19 11.57
CA LYS A 134 -0.82 -3.63 11.72
C LYS A 134 -1.16 -3.99 13.17
N THR A 135 -2.16 -4.84 13.38
CA THR A 135 -2.62 -5.23 14.73
C THR A 135 -1.79 -6.35 15.36
N VAL A 136 -1.21 -7.23 14.55
CA VAL A 136 -0.49 -8.42 15.03
C VAL A 136 0.99 -8.29 14.73
N LYS A 137 1.83 -8.42 15.76
CA LYS A 137 3.27 -8.59 15.59
C LYS A 137 3.54 -10.01 15.11
N SER A 138 3.53 -10.23 13.81
CA SER A 138 3.95 -11.48 13.17
C SER A 138 5.27 -11.28 12.43
N SER A 139 5.96 -12.38 12.12
CA SER A 139 7.17 -12.27 11.30
C SER A 139 6.77 -11.88 9.87
N GLY A 140 7.48 -10.90 9.29
CA GLY A 140 7.23 -10.44 7.93
C GLY A 140 7.30 -11.58 6.89
N LEU A 141 8.11 -12.61 7.13
CA LEU A 141 8.17 -13.81 6.30
C LEU A 141 6.86 -14.59 6.31
N LYS A 142 6.28 -14.82 7.49
CA LYS A 142 5.00 -15.54 7.64
C LYS A 142 3.87 -14.82 6.90
N ASP A 143 3.80 -13.51 7.02
CA ASP A 143 2.77 -12.70 6.39
C ASP A 143 2.94 -12.69 4.87
N ARG A 144 4.19 -12.56 4.39
CA ARG A 144 4.51 -12.64 2.97
C ARG A 144 4.10 -14.00 2.38
N ILE A 145 4.37 -15.10 3.07
CA ILE A 145 3.96 -16.44 2.63
C ILE A 145 2.43 -16.52 2.56
N LYS A 146 1.71 -16.07 3.58
CA LYS A 146 0.24 -16.07 3.58
C LYS A 146 -0.36 -15.33 2.40
N ILE A 147 0.15 -14.12 2.09
CA ILE A 147 -0.32 -13.34 0.93
C ILE A 147 -0.08 -14.12 -0.36
N LYS A 148 1.12 -14.69 -0.53
CA LYS A 148 1.44 -15.46 -1.73
C LYS A 148 0.59 -16.72 -1.85
N ASP A 149 0.31 -17.41 -0.76
CA ASP A 149 -0.52 -18.62 -0.77
C ASP A 149 -1.99 -18.29 -1.08
N THR A 150 -2.49 -17.19 -0.53
CA THR A 150 -3.82 -16.67 -0.87
C THR A 150 -3.91 -16.40 -2.37
N PHE A 151 -2.94 -15.70 -2.95
CA PHE A 151 -2.89 -15.42 -4.39
C PHE A 151 -2.81 -16.71 -5.23
N ARG A 152 -1.96 -17.66 -4.86
CA ARG A 152 -1.82 -18.95 -5.56
C ARG A 152 -3.12 -19.76 -5.56
N ASN A 153 -3.83 -19.78 -4.45
CA ASN A 153 -5.10 -20.48 -4.32
C ASN A 153 -6.18 -19.85 -5.20
N PHE A 154 -6.17 -18.52 -5.37
CA PHE A 154 -7.10 -17.85 -6.29
C PHE A 154 -6.79 -18.15 -7.76
N ASN A 155 -5.53 -18.21 -8.16
CA ASN A 155 -5.13 -18.42 -9.56
C ASN A 155 -5.31 -19.85 -10.06
N LYS A 156 -5.39 -20.83 -9.16
CA LYS A 156 -5.73 -22.21 -9.58
C LYS A 156 -7.13 -22.35 -10.22
N LEU A 157 -7.95 -21.30 -10.11
CA LEU A 157 -9.35 -21.33 -10.54
C LEU A 157 -9.63 -20.60 -11.87
N LYS A 158 -8.66 -19.91 -12.49
CA LYS A 158 -8.92 -19.15 -13.75
C LYS A 158 -7.70 -19.06 -14.67
N THR A 159 -7.87 -19.49 -15.91
CA THR A 159 -7.07 -19.06 -17.06
C THR A 159 -7.56 -17.68 -17.50
N ARG A 160 -6.71 -16.66 -17.45
CA ARG A 160 -7.09 -15.26 -17.72
C ARG A 160 -6.61 -14.75 -19.07
N LYS A 161 -7.49 -13.98 -19.74
CA LYS A 161 -7.09 -13.02 -20.78
C LYS A 161 -6.75 -11.70 -20.11
N ASN A 162 -5.49 -11.26 -20.22
CA ASN A 162 -5.03 -9.97 -19.68
C ASN A 162 -5.68 -8.83 -20.49
N THR A 163 -6.67 -8.17 -19.90
CA THR A 163 -7.06 -6.83 -20.30
C THR A 163 -6.54 -5.86 -19.25
N VAL A 164 -5.41 -5.22 -19.52
CA VAL A 164 -4.92 -4.13 -18.67
C VAL A 164 -5.83 -2.92 -18.88
N PRO A 165 -6.52 -2.42 -17.85
CA PRO A 165 -7.23 -1.16 -17.97
C PRO A 165 -6.21 -0.07 -18.27
N VAL A 166 -6.41 0.68 -19.35
CA VAL A 166 -5.63 1.90 -19.61
C VAL A 166 -6.08 2.93 -18.58
N PHE A 167 -5.27 3.14 -17.55
CA PHE A 167 -5.46 4.25 -16.62
C PHE A 167 -5.11 5.54 -17.39
N GLU A 168 -6.08 6.43 -17.59
CA GLU A 168 -5.77 7.82 -17.90
C GLU A 168 -4.86 8.35 -16.80
N TYR A 169 -3.70 8.87 -17.18
CA TYR A 169 -2.72 9.41 -16.26
C TYR A 169 -3.37 10.44 -15.33
N MET A 170 -3.56 10.11 -14.08
CA MET A 170 -3.87 11.10 -13.06
C MET A 170 -2.68 12.07 -13.00
N LYS A 171 -2.88 13.32 -13.41
CA LYS A 171 -1.89 14.37 -13.18
C LYS A 171 -1.67 14.47 -11.68
N LEU A 172 -0.56 13.90 -11.21
CA LEU A 172 -0.17 14.06 -9.82
C LEU A 172 -0.07 15.57 -9.51
N PRO A 173 -0.79 16.08 -8.50
CA PRO A 173 -0.61 17.45 -8.07
C PRO A 173 0.87 17.63 -7.74
N LYS A 174 1.46 18.73 -8.23
CA LYS A 174 2.84 19.10 -7.87
C LYS A 174 2.97 19.02 -6.35
N ALA A 175 3.87 18.16 -5.89
CA ALA A 175 4.16 18.04 -4.46
C ALA A 175 4.44 19.45 -3.94
N LYS A 176 3.61 19.96 -3.04
CA LYS A 176 3.98 21.17 -2.29
C LYS A 176 5.29 20.81 -1.60
N GLN A 177 6.36 21.55 -1.93
CA GLN A 177 7.63 21.40 -1.19
C GLN A 177 7.26 21.38 0.29
N ARG A 178 7.56 20.28 0.97
CA ARG A 178 7.47 20.24 2.43
C ARG A 178 8.46 21.30 2.88
N ASN A 179 7.97 22.38 3.43
CA ASN A 179 8.82 23.22 4.29
C ASN A 179 9.45 22.25 5.29
N ASN A 180 10.78 22.12 5.23
CA ASN A 180 11.54 21.37 6.21
C ASN A 180 11.11 21.90 7.57
N GLN A 181 10.19 21.19 8.23
CA GLN A 181 9.80 21.53 9.59
C GLN A 181 11.06 21.31 10.44
N PRO A 182 11.57 22.32 11.14
CA PRO A 182 12.75 22.15 11.97
C PRO A 182 12.55 20.94 12.87
N GLU A 183 13.57 20.11 13.01
CA GLU A 183 13.56 18.90 13.83
C GLU A 183 13.02 19.16 15.25
N GLU A 184 13.28 20.35 15.73
CA GLU A 184 12.78 20.90 16.98
C GLU A 184 11.24 20.98 17.07
N LYS A 185 10.53 21.32 15.98
CA LYS A 185 9.06 21.31 15.96
C LYS A 185 8.50 19.91 16.04
N ILE A 186 9.17 18.93 15.44
CA ILE A 186 8.78 17.53 15.52
C ILE A 186 9.00 17.01 16.94
N LYS A 187 10.15 17.32 17.55
CA LYS A 187 10.45 16.95 18.94
C LYS A 187 9.44 17.55 19.91
N ASN A 188 9.10 18.84 19.74
CA ASN A 188 8.11 19.51 20.58
C ASN A 188 6.70 18.94 20.42
N ALA A 189 6.30 18.53 19.20
CA ALA A 189 5.03 17.86 18.97
C ALA A 189 5.01 16.46 19.62
N LEU A 190 6.08 15.70 19.52
CA LEU A 190 6.22 14.38 20.14
C LEU A 190 6.24 14.47 21.69
N ALA A 191 6.89 15.50 22.24
CA ALA A 191 6.89 15.76 23.69
C ALA A 191 5.49 16.06 24.22
N LYS A 192 4.70 16.89 23.50
CA LYS A 192 3.29 17.17 23.84
C LYS A 192 2.41 15.91 23.82
N LEU A 193 2.77 14.91 23.01
CA LEU A 193 2.07 13.64 22.93
C LEU A 193 2.61 12.60 23.94
N GLY A 194 3.53 12.98 24.83
CA GLY A 194 4.17 12.06 25.79
C GLY A 194 5.05 10.96 25.14
N LYS A 195 5.39 11.12 23.86
CA LYS A 195 6.14 10.12 23.07
C LYS A 195 7.64 10.45 22.92
N PHE A 196 8.08 11.54 23.50
CA PHE A 196 9.48 11.95 23.53
C PHE A 196 9.80 12.48 24.92
N LYS A 197 10.79 11.87 25.58
CA LYS A 197 11.43 12.46 26.77
C LYS A 197 12.71 13.15 26.30
N PRO A 198 12.93 14.42 26.67
CA PRO A 198 14.16 15.11 26.35
C PRO A 198 15.39 14.46 26.98
#